data_85d22dbde8f4a71f579dbb9d754638a6
#
_entry.id   85d22dbde8f4a71f579dbb9d754638a6
#
_cell.length_a   1.000
_cell.length_b   1.000
_cell.length_c   1.000
_cell.angle_alpha   90.00
_cell.angle_beta   90.00
_cell.angle_gamma   90.00
#
_symmetry.space_group_name_H-M   'P 1'
#
loop_
_entity.id
_entity.type
_entity.pdbx_description
1 polymer ?
#
loop_
_entity_poly.entity_id
_entity_poly.type
_entity_poly.pdbx_seq_one_letter_code
_entity_poly.pdbx_strand_id
1 'polypeptide(L)'
;SEMCIRDRDLSMENVIAWIDNIVAPKYFWIIELGVIFLLVLVLNQLSKITLNKLEIKAQKTKNTWDDAFIYACRIPIRFLGWLIGLNLVVSIADGALPELVTQHLGLGNKLVLLIFLLIFCNLFIKKSENNLIDQKFFTDPVDPTTVRAISKLLRASVLILVILTVMQLFDYSVSGLLAFGGIGGIAVGF
;
A
#
# COMPACT_ATOMS: atom_id res chain seq x y z
N SER A 1 55.52 -11.84 -26.94
CA SER A 1 54.60 -10.81 -26.38
C SER A 1 53.26 -10.79 -27.08
N GLU A 2 53.17 -11.11 -28.37
CA GLU A 2 51.88 -11.18 -29.14
C GLU A 2 51.02 -12.41 -28.82
N MET A 3 51.65 -13.53 -28.44
CA MET A 3 50.95 -14.78 -28.12
C MET A 3 50.11 -14.67 -26.81
N CYS A 4 50.62 -13.94 -25.82
CA CYS A 4 49.91 -13.71 -24.54
C CYS A 4 48.69 -12.76 -24.65
N ILE A 5 48.69 -11.86 -25.64
CA ILE A 5 47.57 -10.96 -25.89
C ILE A 5 46.42 -11.71 -26.56
N ARG A 6 46.76 -12.57 -27.54
CA ARG A 6 45.79 -13.38 -28.28
C ARG A 6 45.05 -14.40 -27.40
N ASP A 7 45.73 -15.00 -26.41
CA ASP A 7 45.08 -15.95 -25.48
C ASP A 7 44.15 -15.22 -24.49
N ARG A 8 44.44 -13.96 -24.15
CA ARG A 8 43.58 -13.14 -23.27
C ARG A 8 42.33 -12.69 -24.00
N ASP A 9 42.45 -12.33 -25.29
CA ASP A 9 41.29 -11.94 -26.10
C ASP A 9 40.34 -13.12 -26.35
N LEU A 10 40.92 -14.33 -26.63
CA LEU A 10 40.14 -15.58 -26.76
C LEU A 10 39.42 -15.96 -25.45
N SER A 11 40.00 -15.65 -24.28
CA SER A 11 39.36 -15.92 -23.00
C SER A 11 38.22 -14.91 -22.72
N MET A 12 38.40 -13.66 -23.13
CA MET A 12 37.37 -12.60 -23.01
C MET A 12 36.20 -12.85 -23.97
N GLU A 13 36.46 -13.22 -25.22
CA GLU A 13 35.41 -13.61 -26.17
C GLU A 13 34.62 -14.82 -25.69
N ASN A 14 35.29 -15.83 -25.13
CA ASN A 14 34.61 -16.99 -24.55
C ASN A 14 33.75 -16.61 -23.32
N VAL A 15 34.21 -15.67 -22.48
CA VAL A 15 33.43 -15.16 -21.36
C VAL A 15 32.24 -14.35 -21.84
N ILE A 16 32.42 -13.49 -22.85
CA ILE A 16 31.34 -12.73 -23.47
C ILE A 16 30.30 -13.64 -24.12
N ALA A 17 30.77 -14.65 -24.91
CA ALA A 17 29.89 -15.65 -25.53
C ALA A 17 29.16 -16.52 -24.49
N TRP A 18 29.78 -16.81 -23.36
CA TRP A 18 29.16 -17.52 -22.25
C TRP A 18 28.11 -16.65 -21.54
N ILE A 19 28.39 -15.35 -21.33
CA ILE A 19 27.44 -14.36 -20.80
C ILE A 19 26.27 -14.20 -21.77
N ASP A 20 26.52 -14.05 -23.08
CA ASP A 20 25.48 -13.94 -24.10
C ASP A 20 24.61 -15.21 -24.18
N ASN A 21 25.19 -16.39 -23.95
CA ASN A 21 24.45 -17.65 -23.95
C ASN A 21 23.62 -17.85 -22.65
N ILE A 22 24.08 -17.33 -21.52
CA ILE A 22 23.32 -17.29 -20.24
C ILE A 22 22.27 -16.20 -20.27
N VAL A 23 22.58 -15.07 -20.88
CA VAL A 23 21.70 -13.89 -21.07
C VAL A 23 20.90 -14.04 -22.38
N ALA A 24 20.84 -15.25 -22.96
CA ALA A 24 19.94 -15.51 -24.08
C ALA A 24 18.54 -14.94 -23.78
N PRO A 25 17.88 -14.29 -24.75
CA PRO A 25 16.61 -13.57 -24.53
C PRO A 25 15.53 -14.44 -23.88
N LYS A 26 15.71 -15.77 -23.92
CA LYS A 26 14.82 -16.75 -23.30
C LYS A 26 14.79 -16.69 -21.76
N TYR A 27 15.85 -16.22 -21.10
CA TYR A 27 15.94 -16.18 -19.62
C TYR A 27 15.97 -14.76 -19.05
N PHE A 28 15.96 -13.75 -19.90
CA PHE A 28 16.04 -12.34 -19.48
C PHE A 28 14.89 -11.95 -18.52
N TRP A 29 13.69 -12.46 -18.79
CA TRP A 29 12.52 -12.25 -17.93
C TRP A 29 12.70 -12.79 -16.50
N ILE A 30 13.49 -13.87 -16.30
CA ILE A 30 13.77 -14.42 -14.95
C ILE A 30 14.65 -13.47 -14.16
N ILE A 31 15.63 -12.85 -14.83
CA ILE A 31 16.53 -11.86 -14.21
C ILE A 31 15.72 -10.62 -13.82
N GLU A 32 14.85 -10.14 -14.72
CA GLU A 32 13.96 -9.00 -14.44
C GLU A 32 13.05 -9.27 -13.25
N LEU A 33 12.40 -10.43 -13.20
CA LEU A 33 11.59 -10.84 -12.05
C LEU A 33 12.42 -10.89 -10.75
N GLY A 34 13.64 -11.44 -10.82
CA GLY A 34 14.56 -11.48 -9.68
C GLY A 34 14.92 -10.10 -9.17
N VAL A 35 15.21 -9.16 -10.07
CA VAL A 35 15.53 -7.76 -9.74
C VAL A 35 14.32 -7.07 -9.09
N ILE A 36 13.11 -7.22 -9.66
CA ILE A 36 11.88 -6.66 -9.07
C ILE A 36 11.63 -7.22 -7.68
N PHE A 37 11.74 -8.54 -7.51
CA PHE A 37 11.55 -9.18 -6.22
C PHE A 37 12.53 -8.66 -5.17
N LEU A 38 13.80 -8.53 -5.54
CA LEU A 38 14.84 -7.97 -4.67
C LEU A 38 14.55 -6.50 -4.34
N LEU A 39 14.12 -5.70 -5.31
CA LEU A 39 13.75 -4.31 -5.13
C LEU A 39 12.57 -4.17 -4.15
N VAL A 40 11.53 -5.00 -4.29
CA VAL A 40 10.37 -5.03 -3.37
C VAL A 40 10.81 -5.40 -1.96
N LEU A 41 11.71 -6.39 -1.80
CA LEU A 41 12.26 -6.75 -0.48
C LEU A 41 13.03 -5.60 0.15
N VAL A 42 13.89 -4.91 -0.61
CA VAL A 42 14.66 -3.75 -0.14
C VAL A 42 13.72 -2.62 0.27
N LEU A 43 12.73 -2.27 -0.57
CA LEU A 43 11.74 -1.25 -0.26
C LEU A 43 10.95 -1.60 1.01
N ASN A 44 10.57 -2.85 1.19
CA ASN A 44 9.84 -3.31 2.36
C ASN A 44 10.69 -3.23 3.64
N GLN A 45 11.99 -3.54 3.55
CA GLN A 45 12.93 -3.39 4.68
C GLN A 45 13.20 -1.92 5.01
N LEU A 46 13.41 -1.07 3.98
CA LEU A 46 13.57 0.37 4.18
C LEU A 46 12.32 0.99 4.84
N SER A 47 11.12 0.60 4.38
CA SER A 47 9.85 1.05 4.97
C SER A 47 9.75 0.68 6.45
N LYS A 48 10.14 -0.53 6.84
CA LYS A 48 10.18 -0.95 8.25
C LYS A 48 11.13 -0.10 9.09
N ILE A 49 12.35 0.12 8.58
CA ILE A 49 13.37 0.90 9.30
C ILE A 49 12.91 2.35 9.47
N THR A 50 12.36 2.93 8.39
CA THR A 50 11.87 4.31 8.38
C THR A 50 10.71 4.49 9.35
N LEU A 51 9.70 3.59 9.28
CA LEU A 51 8.54 3.63 10.17
C LEU A 51 8.94 3.46 11.64
N ASN A 52 9.87 2.54 11.95
CA ASN A 52 10.35 2.37 13.33
C ASN A 52 11.08 3.62 13.84
N LYS A 53 11.89 4.28 12.99
CA LYS A 53 12.55 5.54 13.36
C LYS A 53 11.55 6.67 13.57
N LEU A 54 10.51 6.75 12.72
CA LEU A 54 9.44 7.73 12.85
C LEU A 54 8.60 7.49 14.11
N GLU A 55 8.30 6.24 14.45
CA GLU A 55 7.58 5.86 15.67
C GLU A 55 8.33 6.31 16.93
N ILE A 56 9.65 6.07 16.99
CA ILE A 56 10.50 6.53 18.10
C ILE A 56 10.53 8.05 18.21
N LYS A 57 10.51 8.76 17.08
CA LYS A 57 10.44 10.24 17.06
C LYS A 57 9.06 10.74 17.49
N ALA A 58 7.98 10.11 16.99
CA ALA A 58 6.61 10.50 17.33
C ALA A 58 6.30 10.30 18.81
N GLN A 59 6.82 9.24 19.45
CA GLN A 59 6.67 9.04 20.89
C GLN A 59 7.35 10.13 21.74
N LYS A 60 8.32 10.88 21.17
CA LYS A 60 8.97 12.02 21.82
C LYS A 60 8.22 13.33 21.62
N THR A 61 7.38 13.42 20.59
CA THR A 61 6.53 14.59 20.36
C THR A 61 5.27 14.45 21.22
N LYS A 62 4.84 15.56 21.84
CA LYS A 62 3.61 15.61 22.65
C LYS A 62 2.33 15.58 21.79
N ASN A 63 2.44 15.21 20.51
CA ASN A 63 1.32 15.23 19.57
C ASN A 63 0.73 13.83 19.41
N THR A 64 -0.48 13.66 19.90
CA THR A 64 -1.23 12.38 19.88
C THR A 64 -1.54 11.88 18.47
N TRP A 65 -1.66 12.80 17.50
CA TRP A 65 -2.06 12.48 16.12
C TRP A 65 -0.93 11.87 15.31
N ASP A 66 0.33 12.30 15.54
CA ASP A 66 1.50 11.80 14.82
C ASP A 66 1.72 10.31 15.11
N ASP A 67 1.57 9.90 16.37
CA ASP A 67 1.68 8.50 16.81
C ASP A 67 0.58 7.64 16.16
N ALA A 68 -0.66 8.13 16.15
CA ALA A 68 -1.78 7.42 15.53
C ALA A 68 -1.61 7.27 14.02
N PHE A 69 -1.12 8.30 13.34
CA PHE A 69 -0.88 8.29 11.91
C PHE A 69 0.21 7.28 11.51
N ILE A 70 1.37 7.32 12.19
CA ILE A 70 2.49 6.41 11.91
C ILE A 70 2.08 4.97 12.17
N TYR A 71 1.36 4.73 13.28
CA TYR A 71 0.84 3.40 13.59
C TYR A 71 -0.11 2.88 12.50
N ALA A 72 -1.03 3.72 12.01
CA ALA A 72 -1.99 3.35 10.98
C ALA A 72 -1.34 3.09 9.62
N CYS A 73 -0.25 3.80 9.28
CA CYS A 73 0.51 3.63 8.04
C CYS A 73 1.27 2.30 7.97
N ARG A 74 1.56 1.67 9.11
CA ARG A 74 2.46 0.51 9.19
C ARG A 74 2.03 -0.68 8.34
N ILE A 75 0.73 -0.99 8.33
CA ILE A 75 0.18 -2.11 7.56
C ILE A 75 0.05 -1.74 6.08
N PRO A 76 -0.61 -0.64 5.69
CA PRO A 76 -0.77 -0.28 4.28
C PRO A 76 0.55 -0.11 3.54
N ILE A 77 1.54 0.58 4.11
CA ILE A 77 2.83 0.82 3.45
C ILE A 77 3.56 -0.49 3.14
N ARG A 78 3.49 -1.48 4.03
CA ARG A 78 4.13 -2.78 3.80
C ARG A 78 3.51 -3.52 2.61
N PHE A 79 2.18 -3.46 2.48
CA PHE A 79 1.47 -4.11 1.38
C PHE A 79 1.55 -3.32 0.06
N LEU A 80 1.68 -1.98 0.11
CA LEU A 80 1.89 -1.16 -1.08
C LEU A 80 3.15 -1.56 -1.85
N GLY A 81 4.24 -1.90 -1.15
CA GLY A 81 5.46 -2.41 -1.80
C GLY A 81 5.20 -3.66 -2.64
N TRP A 82 4.41 -4.60 -2.13
CA TRP A 82 4.02 -5.81 -2.86
C TRP A 82 3.08 -5.50 -4.03
N LEU A 83 2.15 -4.56 -3.86
CA LEU A 83 1.25 -4.13 -4.93
C LEU A 83 2.03 -3.50 -6.10
N ILE A 84 2.98 -2.62 -5.80
CA ILE A 84 3.87 -2.01 -6.81
C ILE A 84 4.69 -3.10 -7.52
N GLY A 85 5.28 -4.03 -6.78
CA GLY A 85 6.01 -5.14 -7.36
C GLY A 85 5.17 -6.00 -8.29
N LEU A 86 3.94 -6.33 -7.90
CA LEU A 86 3.00 -7.08 -8.74
C LEU A 86 2.69 -6.33 -10.05
N ASN A 87 2.44 -5.02 -9.97
CA ASN A 87 2.18 -4.21 -11.18
C ASN A 87 3.39 -4.14 -12.10
N LEU A 88 4.61 -4.05 -11.56
CA LEU A 88 5.83 -4.09 -12.36
C LEU A 88 6.02 -5.44 -13.06
N VAL A 89 5.78 -6.55 -12.35
CA VAL A 89 5.82 -7.90 -12.95
C VAL A 89 4.84 -8.01 -14.12
N VAL A 90 3.62 -7.52 -13.95
CA VAL A 90 2.61 -7.54 -15.01
C VAL A 90 3.02 -6.68 -16.20
N SER A 91 3.60 -5.49 -15.93
CA SER A 91 4.08 -4.58 -16.98
C SER A 91 5.19 -5.19 -17.84
N ILE A 92 6.05 -6.03 -17.25
CA ILE A 92 7.11 -6.75 -17.99
C ILE A 92 6.54 -7.95 -18.75
N ALA A 93 5.53 -8.60 -18.18
CA ALA A 93 4.85 -9.72 -18.83
C ALA A 93 3.83 -9.26 -19.91
N ASP A 94 3.87 -7.97 -20.30
CA ASP A 94 2.95 -7.41 -21.30
C ASP A 94 3.10 -8.17 -22.63
N GLY A 95 1.99 -8.70 -23.15
CA GLY A 95 1.95 -9.58 -24.32
C GLY A 95 2.05 -11.10 -24.02
N ALA A 96 2.49 -11.52 -22.84
CA ALA A 96 2.47 -12.94 -22.43
C ALA A 96 1.24 -13.30 -21.58
N LEU A 97 0.56 -12.29 -20.99
CA LEU A 97 -0.61 -12.48 -20.18
C LEU A 97 -1.90 -12.40 -21.00
N PRO A 98 -2.92 -13.22 -20.69
CA PRO A 98 -4.23 -13.10 -21.31
C PRO A 98 -4.83 -11.71 -21.08
N GLU A 99 -5.50 -11.16 -22.10
CA GLU A 99 -6.19 -9.84 -22.01
C GLU A 99 -7.15 -9.76 -20.82
N LEU A 100 -7.75 -10.88 -20.43
CA LEU A 100 -8.62 -10.98 -19.27
C LEU A 100 -7.92 -10.55 -17.97
N VAL A 101 -6.64 -10.89 -17.82
CA VAL A 101 -5.85 -10.55 -16.61
C VAL A 101 -5.51 -9.06 -16.61
N THR A 102 -5.05 -8.51 -17.73
CA THR A 102 -4.68 -7.08 -17.83
C THR A 102 -5.88 -6.16 -17.67
N GLN A 103 -7.03 -6.54 -18.21
CA GLN A 103 -8.27 -5.78 -18.10
C GLN A 103 -8.78 -5.68 -16.63
N HIS A 104 -8.68 -6.77 -15.88
CA HIS A 104 -9.18 -6.80 -14.49
C HIS A 104 -8.16 -6.29 -13.46
N LEU A 105 -6.89 -6.17 -13.81
CA LEU A 105 -5.85 -5.64 -12.93
C LEU A 105 -6.14 -4.22 -12.46
N GLY A 106 -6.64 -3.37 -13.34
CA GLY A 106 -7.01 -2.00 -12.98
C GLY A 106 -8.08 -1.92 -11.90
N LEU A 107 -9.12 -2.74 -12.00
CA LEU A 107 -10.16 -2.87 -10.97
C LEU A 107 -9.60 -3.48 -9.69
N GLY A 108 -8.80 -4.54 -9.81
CA GLY A 108 -8.16 -5.20 -8.67
C GLY A 108 -7.29 -4.23 -7.86
N ASN A 109 -6.46 -3.42 -8.52
CA ASN A 109 -5.63 -2.41 -7.89
C ASN A 109 -6.46 -1.36 -7.12
N LYS A 110 -7.57 -0.88 -7.72
CA LYS A 110 -8.47 0.08 -7.07
C LYS A 110 -9.12 -0.53 -5.82
N LEU A 111 -9.57 -1.79 -5.89
CA LEU A 111 -10.14 -2.50 -4.74
C LEU A 111 -9.11 -2.69 -3.63
N VAL A 112 -7.89 -3.11 -3.96
CA VAL A 112 -6.82 -3.27 -2.98
C VAL A 112 -6.48 -1.94 -2.30
N LEU A 113 -6.40 -0.85 -3.05
CA LEU A 113 -6.17 0.49 -2.49
C LEU A 113 -7.31 0.92 -1.55
N LEU A 114 -8.58 0.62 -1.88
CA LEU A 114 -9.72 0.89 -1.00
C LEU A 114 -9.66 0.08 0.29
N ILE A 115 -9.27 -1.19 0.21
CA ILE A 115 -9.08 -2.04 1.40
C ILE A 115 -7.96 -1.45 2.27
N PHE A 116 -6.85 -0.98 1.68
CA PHE A 116 -5.78 -0.33 2.43
C PHE A 116 -6.25 0.96 3.10
N LEU A 117 -7.03 1.77 2.39
CA LEU A 117 -7.63 2.98 2.95
C LEU A 117 -8.55 2.65 4.14
N LEU A 118 -9.39 1.63 4.00
CA LEU A 118 -10.27 1.16 5.07
C LEU A 118 -9.47 0.71 6.30
N ILE A 119 -8.43 -0.11 6.10
CA ILE A 119 -7.56 -0.59 7.17
C ILE A 119 -6.86 0.59 7.85
N PHE A 120 -6.30 1.51 7.06
CA PHE A 120 -5.64 2.71 7.56
C PHE A 120 -6.57 3.55 8.44
N CYS A 121 -7.77 3.90 7.92
CA CYS A 121 -8.73 4.70 8.66
C CYS A 121 -9.18 4.02 9.97
N ASN A 122 -9.47 2.71 9.92
CA ASN A 122 -9.86 1.97 11.12
C ASN A 122 -8.74 1.93 12.18
N LEU A 123 -7.49 1.69 11.76
CA LEU A 123 -6.34 1.69 12.69
C LEU A 123 -6.07 3.07 13.25
N PHE A 124 -6.18 4.11 12.40
CA PHE A 124 -6.00 5.50 12.81
C PHE A 124 -7.04 5.90 13.85
N ILE A 125 -8.32 5.66 13.59
CA ILE A 125 -9.42 5.96 14.52
C ILE A 125 -9.22 5.19 15.84
N LYS A 126 -8.88 3.88 15.77
CA LYS A 126 -8.68 3.06 16.96
C LYS A 126 -7.51 3.55 17.81
N LYS A 127 -6.40 3.92 17.19
CA LYS A 127 -5.23 4.42 17.92
C LYS A 127 -5.49 5.80 18.51
N SER A 128 -6.17 6.69 17.76
CA SER A 128 -6.57 8.01 18.24
C SER A 128 -7.54 7.92 19.42
N GLU A 129 -8.52 6.99 19.36
CA GLU A 129 -9.44 6.70 20.47
C GLU A 129 -8.67 6.32 21.74
N ASN A 130 -7.74 5.36 21.63
CA ASN A 130 -6.96 4.91 22.78
C ASN A 130 -6.08 6.05 23.34
N ASN A 131 -5.42 6.81 22.46
CA ASN A 131 -4.57 7.91 22.88
C ASN A 131 -5.34 9.02 23.60
N LEU A 132 -6.59 9.28 23.19
CA LEU A 132 -7.48 10.25 23.83
C LEU A 132 -8.00 9.76 25.19
N ILE A 133 -8.30 8.47 25.32
CA ILE A 133 -8.78 7.87 26.57
C ILE A 133 -7.65 7.74 27.59
N ASP A 134 -6.43 7.35 27.15
CA ASP A 134 -5.27 7.14 28.04
C ASP A 134 -4.71 8.44 28.63
N GLN A 135 -5.28 9.60 28.33
CA GLN A 135 -4.97 10.93 28.90
C GLN A 135 -3.47 11.31 28.90
N LYS A 136 -2.67 10.70 28.03
CA LYS A 136 -1.21 10.93 28.01
C LYS A 136 -0.83 12.39 27.67
N PHE A 137 -1.76 13.16 27.09
CA PHE A 137 -1.44 14.46 26.50
C PHE A 137 -2.44 15.59 26.82
N PHE A 138 -3.55 15.30 27.50
CA PHE A 138 -4.57 16.29 27.84
C PHE A 138 -4.63 16.52 29.36
N THR A 139 -4.69 17.80 29.75
CA THR A 139 -4.79 18.21 31.16
C THR A 139 -6.21 18.02 31.69
N ASP A 140 -7.22 18.10 30.81
CA ASP A 140 -8.62 17.94 31.17
C ASP A 140 -9.13 16.53 30.84
N PRO A 141 -9.90 15.90 31.72
CA PRO A 141 -10.44 14.55 31.50
C PRO A 141 -11.48 14.58 30.39
N VAL A 142 -11.18 13.97 29.25
CA VAL A 142 -12.16 13.76 28.17
C VAL A 142 -13.03 12.57 28.55
N ASP A 143 -14.36 12.71 28.44
CA ASP A 143 -15.29 11.62 28.73
C ASP A 143 -15.06 10.43 27.77
N PRO A 144 -14.65 9.26 28.29
CA PRO A 144 -14.38 8.09 27.47
C PRO A 144 -15.60 7.63 26.66
N THR A 145 -16.81 7.87 27.16
CA THR A 145 -18.06 7.48 26.50
C THR A 145 -18.27 8.26 25.22
N THR A 146 -18.03 9.57 25.29
CA THR A 146 -18.13 10.49 24.15
C THR A 146 -17.08 10.14 23.07
N VAL A 147 -15.83 9.92 23.48
CA VAL A 147 -14.75 9.52 22.55
C VAL A 147 -15.09 8.22 21.82
N ARG A 148 -15.58 7.21 22.54
CA ARG A 148 -16.00 5.93 21.94
C ARG A 148 -17.19 6.08 21.00
N ALA A 149 -18.17 6.92 21.33
CA ALA A 149 -19.32 7.18 20.47
C ALA A 149 -18.90 7.84 19.16
N ILE A 150 -18.07 8.87 19.21
CA ILE A 150 -17.51 9.56 18.03
C ILE A 150 -16.68 8.57 17.18
N SER A 151 -15.82 7.77 17.80
CA SER A 151 -15.01 6.76 17.10
C SER A 151 -15.86 5.73 16.37
N LYS A 152 -16.97 5.28 16.96
CA LYS A 152 -17.92 4.36 16.30
C LYS A 152 -18.60 5.01 15.10
N LEU A 153 -19.03 6.28 15.24
CA LEU A 153 -19.64 7.02 14.13
C LEU A 153 -18.64 7.22 12.97
N LEU A 154 -17.39 7.60 13.28
CA LEU A 154 -16.36 7.75 12.25
C LEU A 154 -16.08 6.44 11.52
N ARG A 155 -15.99 5.31 12.23
CA ARG A 155 -15.79 3.99 11.59
C ARG A 155 -16.97 3.61 10.71
N ALA A 156 -18.19 3.85 11.17
CA ALA A 156 -19.40 3.60 10.39
C ALA A 156 -19.42 4.47 9.12
N SER A 157 -19.08 5.75 9.22
CA SER A 157 -19.00 6.65 8.06
C SER A 157 -17.95 6.21 7.05
N VAL A 158 -16.74 5.81 7.51
CA VAL A 158 -15.68 5.29 6.62
C VAL A 158 -16.16 4.00 5.93
N LEU A 159 -16.82 3.10 6.64
CA LEU A 159 -17.34 1.86 6.06
C LEU A 159 -18.37 2.16 4.97
N ILE A 160 -19.31 3.06 5.23
CA ILE A 160 -20.34 3.47 4.25
C ILE A 160 -19.68 4.08 3.01
N LEU A 161 -18.71 4.98 3.18
CA LEU A 161 -17.98 5.60 2.05
C LEU A 161 -17.26 4.56 1.20
N VAL A 162 -16.59 3.58 1.83
CA VAL A 162 -15.91 2.50 1.11
C VAL A 162 -16.92 1.64 0.35
N ILE A 163 -18.05 1.27 0.95
CA ILE A 163 -19.11 0.49 0.27
C ILE A 163 -19.63 1.25 -0.95
N LEU A 164 -19.95 2.54 -0.80
CA LEU A 164 -20.41 3.38 -1.91
C LEU A 164 -19.36 3.46 -3.03
N THR A 165 -18.09 3.62 -2.67
CA THR A 165 -17.01 3.68 -3.65
C THR A 165 -16.83 2.33 -4.38
N VAL A 166 -16.95 1.20 -3.66
CA VAL A 166 -16.93 -0.14 -4.28
C VAL A 166 -18.09 -0.28 -5.27
N MET A 167 -19.31 0.13 -4.91
CA MET A 167 -20.45 0.10 -5.83
C MET A 167 -20.19 0.92 -7.10
N GLN A 168 -19.58 2.12 -6.96
CA GLN A 168 -19.21 2.95 -8.11
C GLN A 168 -18.15 2.28 -9.00
N LEU A 169 -17.22 1.52 -8.44
CA LEU A 169 -16.21 0.79 -9.22
C LEU A 169 -16.82 -0.32 -10.08
N PHE A 170 -18.01 -0.81 -9.71
CA PHE A 170 -18.80 -1.77 -10.50
C PHE A 170 -19.91 -1.10 -11.32
N ASP A 171 -19.77 0.21 -11.60
CA ASP A 171 -20.70 1.01 -12.40
C ASP A 171 -22.14 1.09 -11.85
N TYR A 172 -22.32 0.77 -10.54
CA TYR A 172 -23.63 0.99 -9.91
C TYR A 172 -23.86 2.46 -9.61
N SER A 173 -25.02 2.98 -10.01
CA SER A 173 -25.42 4.35 -9.70
C SER A 173 -25.72 4.51 -8.20
N VAL A 174 -24.87 5.26 -7.50
CA VAL A 174 -25.07 5.58 -6.08
C VAL A 174 -25.85 6.87 -5.84
N SER A 175 -26.23 7.58 -6.90
CA SER A 175 -26.93 8.89 -6.81
C SER A 175 -28.24 8.79 -6.04
N GLY A 176 -29.03 7.74 -6.27
CA GLY A 176 -30.27 7.48 -5.52
C GLY A 176 -30.03 7.22 -4.04
N LEU A 177 -28.98 6.47 -3.70
CA LEU A 177 -28.62 6.18 -2.30
C LEU A 177 -28.14 7.45 -1.58
N LEU A 178 -27.36 8.31 -2.24
CA LEU A 178 -26.92 9.59 -1.69
C LEU A 178 -28.09 10.56 -1.49
N ALA A 179 -29.02 10.66 -2.46
CA ALA A 179 -30.20 11.49 -2.34
C ALA A 179 -31.10 11.01 -1.19
N PHE A 180 -31.33 9.71 -1.08
CA PHE A 180 -32.10 9.11 0.02
C PHE A 180 -31.41 9.32 1.37
N GLY A 181 -30.09 9.12 1.44
CA GLY A 181 -29.29 9.36 2.64
C GLY A 181 -29.29 10.83 3.05
N GLY A 182 -29.26 11.76 2.08
CA GLY A 182 -29.34 13.20 2.33
C GLY A 182 -30.69 13.59 2.93
N ILE A 183 -31.80 13.17 2.34
CA ILE A 183 -33.14 13.43 2.86
C ILE A 183 -33.35 12.76 4.22
N GLY A 184 -32.90 11.51 4.37
CA GLY A 184 -32.96 10.77 5.63
C GLY A 184 -32.13 11.43 6.74
N GLY A 185 -30.94 11.95 6.41
CA GLY A 185 -30.10 12.68 7.33
C GLY A 185 -30.74 13.96 7.84
N ILE A 186 -31.42 14.71 6.97
CA ILE A 186 -32.19 15.90 7.36
C ILE A 186 -33.33 15.49 8.30
N ALA A 187 -34.09 14.43 7.95
CA ALA A 187 -35.22 13.99 8.77
C ALA A 187 -34.81 13.50 10.17
N VAL A 188 -33.62 12.95 10.32
CA VAL A 188 -33.09 12.53 11.64
C VAL A 188 -32.45 13.67 12.40
N GLY A 189 -31.91 14.69 11.70
CA GLY A 189 -31.25 15.85 12.32
C GLY A 189 -32.20 16.94 12.84
N PHE A 190 -33.42 16.96 12.32
CA PHE A 190 -34.50 17.83 12.76
C PHE A 190 -35.53 17.07 13.62
#